data_537deaec40c7fc45d3360428d20fada0
#
_entry.id   537deaec40c7fc45d3360428d20fada0
#
_cell.length_a   1.000
_cell.length_b   1.000
_cell.length_c   1.000
_cell.angle_alpha   90.00
_cell.angle_beta   90.00
_cell.angle_gamma   90.00
#
_symmetry.space_group_name_H-M   'P 1'
#
loop_
_entity.id
_entity.type
_entity.pdbx_description
1 polymer ?
#
loop_
_entity_poly.entity_id
_entity_poly.type
_entity_poly.pdbx_seq_one_letter_code
_entity_poly.pdbx_strand_id
1 'polypeptide(L)'
;MQKMDRASFGSKIGAILAAAGSAVGLGNIWRFPYEAGNHGGAAFILLYLACVFIMGMPIMIAEFTVGRRAKASTGRAFGLLANNSKWNVIGMLGVLAGLLILGYYSVVAGWTLEYILSSVTNGFADKKPEDFVAAFQSFSQDPIRPVVWLLAFLFFPHYIVVKGVKDGIEKSSKILMPVLFILIVVLAICSMALPNANKGLEFLLKPDFSKVNADVFLGAMGQAFFSLSLGMGCLSTYASYFDSDTRLGKTALSVGVIDTFVAILAGLIIFPAAFSVGIQPDAGPSLIFITLPNVFQQAFGGIPFLAMIFSLLFYVLLALAALTSTISLHEVVTAYLNERFKISRNRAAMLVTGFCVVTGILSSLSLGAWDAKFFSLGFFDLLDFVTAKLMLPLGGLLVCLFVGWYLKRSVSYEELTNYGLQKAPYFPIYMFILRYFAPIAIILIFVNELGWLS
;
A
#
# COMPACT_ATOMS: atom_id res chain seq x y z
N MET A 1 -12.22 -34.67 -3.32
CA MET A 1 -11.53 -33.45 -3.79
C MET A 1 -10.04 -33.66 -3.56
N GLN A 2 -9.25 -33.79 -4.63
CA GLN A 2 -7.79 -33.77 -4.50
C GLN A 2 -7.36 -32.48 -3.84
N LYS A 3 -6.72 -32.55 -2.67
CA LYS A 3 -5.96 -31.42 -2.11
C LYS A 3 -4.89 -31.04 -3.15
N MET A 4 -5.10 -29.99 -3.92
CA MET A 4 -3.99 -29.38 -4.64
C MET A 4 -3.02 -28.91 -3.56
N ASP A 5 -1.78 -29.41 -3.58
CA ASP A 5 -0.72 -28.93 -2.70
C ASP A 5 -0.54 -27.44 -2.96
N ARG A 6 -1.03 -26.62 -2.02
CA ARG A 6 -0.87 -25.18 -2.13
C ARG A 6 0.57 -24.83 -1.81
N ALA A 7 1.17 -23.97 -2.65
CA ALA A 7 2.48 -23.41 -2.38
C ALA A 7 2.52 -22.81 -0.96
N SER A 8 3.65 -22.93 -0.28
CA SER A 8 3.89 -22.32 1.02
C SER A 8 5.14 -21.45 0.99
N PHE A 9 5.22 -20.49 1.91
CA PHE A 9 6.46 -19.77 2.16
C PHE A 9 7.50 -20.72 2.76
N GLY A 10 8.76 -20.57 2.35
CA GLY A 10 9.85 -21.39 2.85
C GLY A 10 10.33 -21.00 4.25
N SER A 11 9.90 -19.83 4.77
CA SER A 11 10.29 -19.36 6.10
C SER A 11 9.28 -18.36 6.69
N LYS A 12 9.21 -18.31 8.03
CA LYS A 12 8.37 -17.35 8.77
C LYS A 12 8.76 -15.91 8.48
N ILE A 13 10.05 -15.63 8.39
CA ILE A 13 10.56 -14.29 8.06
C ILE A 13 10.14 -13.90 6.65
N GLY A 14 10.24 -14.80 5.68
CA GLY A 14 9.79 -14.56 4.32
C GLY A 14 8.30 -14.25 4.24
N ALA A 15 7.47 -14.97 5.00
CA ALA A 15 6.04 -14.72 5.09
C ALA A 15 5.73 -13.32 5.68
N ILE A 16 6.44 -12.93 6.76
CA ILE A 16 6.29 -11.60 7.38
C ILE A 16 6.74 -10.50 6.40
N LEU A 17 7.91 -10.66 5.76
CA LEU A 17 8.43 -9.66 4.83
C LEU A 17 7.57 -9.53 3.57
N ALA A 18 6.99 -10.61 3.07
CA ALA A 18 6.04 -10.56 1.96
C ALA A 18 4.75 -9.82 2.35
N ALA A 19 4.18 -10.13 3.52
CA ALA A 19 2.99 -9.45 4.01
C ALA A 19 3.26 -7.97 4.34
N ALA A 20 4.41 -7.67 4.95
CA ALA A 20 4.84 -6.30 5.21
C ALA A 20 5.10 -5.52 3.90
N GLY A 21 5.72 -6.16 2.89
CA GLY A 21 5.91 -5.56 1.58
C GLY A 21 4.62 -5.30 0.80
N SER A 22 3.53 -6.00 1.15
CA SER A 22 2.19 -5.67 0.64
C SER A 22 1.64 -4.39 1.27
N ALA A 23 1.88 -4.18 2.56
CA ALA A 23 1.46 -2.99 3.28
C ALA A 23 2.35 -1.78 2.95
N VAL A 24 3.68 -1.96 3.00
CA VAL A 24 4.64 -0.90 2.68
C VAL A 24 4.61 -0.56 1.19
N GLY A 25 4.16 0.63 0.85
CA GLY A 25 4.03 1.10 -0.51
C GLY A 25 4.13 2.62 -0.65
N LEU A 26 3.66 3.15 -1.77
CA LEU A 26 3.58 4.60 -1.98
C LEU A 26 2.67 5.28 -0.95
N GLY A 27 1.71 4.56 -0.36
CA GLY A 27 0.85 5.07 0.69
C GLY A 27 1.59 5.55 1.94
N ASN A 28 2.69 4.88 2.32
CA ASN A 28 3.52 5.26 3.46
C ASN A 28 4.42 6.46 3.15
N ILE A 29 4.90 6.58 1.90
CA ILE A 29 5.91 7.58 1.52
C ILE A 29 5.25 8.84 0.96
N TRP A 30 4.04 8.72 0.46
CA TRP A 30 3.30 9.81 -0.16
C TRP A 30 2.07 10.22 0.67
N ARG A 31 1.08 9.29 0.81
CA ARG A 31 -0.20 9.64 1.42
C ARG A 31 -0.05 9.96 2.91
N PHE A 32 0.73 9.18 3.63
CA PHE A 32 0.92 9.42 5.07
C PHE A 32 1.54 10.79 5.39
N PRO A 33 2.66 11.24 4.75
CA PRO A 33 3.17 12.59 4.99
C PRO A 33 2.17 13.68 4.61
N TYR A 34 1.43 13.49 3.52
CA TYR A 34 0.37 14.43 3.13
C TYR A 34 -0.71 14.54 4.21
N GLU A 35 -1.26 13.42 4.65
CA GLU A 35 -2.27 13.39 5.71
C GLU A 35 -1.73 13.98 7.03
N ALA A 36 -0.50 13.64 7.41
CA ALA A 36 0.14 14.21 8.58
C ALA A 36 0.35 15.73 8.45
N GLY A 37 0.72 16.20 7.25
CA GLY A 37 0.89 17.62 6.95
C GLY A 37 -0.38 18.42 7.15
N ASN A 38 -1.50 17.93 6.62
CA ASN A 38 -2.79 18.59 6.68
C ASN A 38 -3.49 18.49 8.05
N HIS A 39 -3.18 17.46 8.82
CA HIS A 39 -3.90 17.13 10.06
C HIS A 39 -3.08 17.37 11.33
N GLY A 40 -2.10 18.27 11.31
CA GLY A 40 -1.41 18.73 12.52
C GLY A 40 -0.25 17.85 13.01
N GLY A 41 0.36 17.08 12.12
CA GLY A 41 1.64 16.40 12.38
C GLY A 41 1.56 15.35 13.47
N ALA A 42 2.27 15.56 14.58
CA ALA A 42 2.44 14.56 15.66
C ALA A 42 1.12 14.09 16.28
N ALA A 43 0.10 14.95 16.41
CA ALA A 43 -1.20 14.57 16.96
C ALA A 43 -1.92 13.56 16.03
N PHE A 44 -1.90 13.81 14.72
CA PHE A 44 -2.39 12.87 13.72
C PHE A 44 -1.66 11.53 13.78
N ILE A 45 -0.32 11.56 13.89
CA ILE A 45 0.51 10.34 13.97
C ILE A 45 0.11 9.47 15.17
N LEU A 46 -0.13 10.06 16.34
CA LEU A 46 -0.58 9.31 17.51
C LEU A 46 -1.96 8.68 17.30
N LEU A 47 -2.89 9.39 16.66
CA LEU A 47 -4.20 8.84 16.31
C LEU A 47 -4.09 7.73 15.25
N TYR A 48 -3.26 7.93 14.23
CA TYR A 48 -2.95 6.92 13.23
C TYR A 48 -2.41 5.64 13.86
N LEU A 49 -1.43 5.75 14.78
CA LEU A 49 -0.91 4.62 15.53
C LEU A 49 -2.01 3.87 16.28
N ALA A 50 -2.85 4.61 17.01
CA ALA A 50 -3.99 4.01 17.71
C ALA A 50 -4.93 3.26 16.74
N CYS A 51 -5.24 3.86 15.59
CA CYS A 51 -6.08 3.25 14.57
C CYS A 51 -5.46 1.98 13.95
N VAL A 52 -4.14 1.99 13.67
CA VAL A 52 -3.41 0.80 13.19
C VAL A 52 -3.57 -0.36 14.16
N PHE A 53 -3.34 -0.13 15.46
CA PHE A 53 -3.37 -1.20 16.46
C PHE A 53 -4.78 -1.60 16.87
N ILE A 54 -5.71 -0.65 17.02
CA ILE A 54 -7.06 -0.93 17.53
C ILE A 54 -7.97 -1.47 16.40
N MET A 55 -7.88 -0.93 15.18
CA MET A 55 -8.74 -1.29 14.07
C MET A 55 -8.01 -2.12 13.02
N GLY A 56 -6.87 -1.64 12.54
CA GLY A 56 -6.14 -2.24 11.42
C GLY A 56 -5.68 -3.66 11.70
N MET A 57 -5.01 -3.89 12.82
CA MET A 57 -4.53 -5.23 13.18
C MET A 57 -5.64 -6.28 13.34
N PRO A 58 -6.77 -6.02 14.02
CA PRO A 58 -7.88 -6.98 14.07
C PRO A 58 -8.43 -7.34 12.69
N ILE A 59 -8.58 -6.38 11.78
CA ILE A 59 -9.02 -6.65 10.40
C ILE A 59 -7.98 -7.51 9.66
N MET A 60 -6.70 -7.17 9.78
CA MET A 60 -5.59 -7.95 9.21
C MET A 60 -5.61 -9.41 9.72
N ILE A 61 -5.79 -9.62 11.02
CA ILE A 61 -5.91 -10.96 11.62
C ILE A 61 -7.13 -11.69 11.06
N ALA A 62 -8.23 -10.99 10.81
CA ALA A 62 -9.43 -11.58 10.19
C ALA A 62 -9.14 -12.07 8.77
N GLU A 63 -8.46 -11.28 7.95
CA GLU A 63 -8.03 -11.69 6.61
C GLU A 63 -7.04 -12.87 6.67
N PHE A 64 -6.08 -12.84 7.59
CA PHE A 64 -5.16 -13.97 7.81
C PHE A 64 -5.90 -15.25 8.22
N THR A 65 -6.90 -15.14 9.08
CA THR A 65 -7.74 -16.26 9.51
C THR A 65 -8.43 -16.89 8.31
N VAL A 66 -9.07 -16.07 7.45
CA VAL A 66 -9.76 -16.56 6.25
C VAL A 66 -8.79 -17.23 5.28
N GLY A 67 -7.68 -16.59 4.96
CA GLY A 67 -6.70 -17.10 4.01
C GLY A 67 -6.06 -18.41 4.47
N ARG A 68 -5.57 -18.46 5.72
CA ARG A 68 -4.90 -19.64 6.26
C ARG A 68 -5.87 -20.81 6.45
N ARG A 69 -7.09 -20.57 6.92
CA ARG A 69 -8.10 -21.61 7.11
C ARG A 69 -8.57 -22.20 5.80
N ALA A 70 -8.79 -21.36 4.78
CA ALA A 70 -9.27 -21.82 3.48
C ALA A 70 -8.18 -22.51 2.65
N LYS A 71 -6.90 -22.17 2.85
CA LYS A 71 -5.79 -22.62 1.99
C LYS A 71 -6.09 -22.43 0.49
N ALA A 72 -6.71 -21.30 0.16
CA ALA A 72 -7.11 -20.94 -1.19
C ALA A 72 -6.91 -19.44 -1.45
N SER A 73 -6.88 -19.04 -2.72
CA SER A 73 -6.87 -17.62 -3.10
C SER A 73 -8.07 -16.88 -2.52
N THR A 74 -7.92 -15.57 -2.28
CA THR A 74 -9.00 -14.76 -1.68
C THR A 74 -10.31 -14.89 -2.43
N GLY A 75 -10.30 -14.93 -3.77
CA GLY A 75 -11.50 -15.08 -4.60
C GLY A 75 -12.29 -16.37 -4.39
N ARG A 76 -11.69 -17.37 -3.72
CA ARG A 76 -12.33 -18.65 -3.39
C ARG A 76 -12.48 -18.90 -1.89
N ALA A 77 -11.66 -18.26 -1.07
CA ALA A 77 -11.55 -18.55 0.36
C ALA A 77 -12.88 -18.41 1.10
N PHE A 78 -13.59 -17.31 0.88
CA PHE A 78 -14.87 -17.03 1.54
C PHE A 78 -15.96 -18.04 1.17
N GLY A 79 -16.07 -18.38 -0.12
CA GLY A 79 -17.03 -19.38 -0.60
C GLY A 79 -16.76 -20.78 -0.06
N LEU A 80 -15.49 -21.16 0.09
CA LEU A 80 -15.09 -22.43 0.68
C LEU A 80 -15.45 -22.52 2.17
N LEU A 81 -15.22 -21.43 2.93
CA LEU A 81 -15.56 -21.38 4.36
C LEU A 81 -17.06 -21.26 4.62
N ALA A 82 -17.81 -20.74 3.66
CA ALA A 82 -19.25 -20.54 3.75
C ALA A 82 -20.07 -21.60 3.00
N ASN A 83 -19.47 -22.74 2.64
CA ASN A 83 -20.12 -23.81 1.87
C ASN A 83 -20.77 -23.30 0.57
N ASN A 84 -20.01 -22.51 -0.21
CA ASN A 84 -20.42 -21.97 -1.49
C ASN A 84 -21.58 -20.98 -1.45
N SER A 85 -21.71 -20.22 -0.39
CA SER A 85 -22.75 -19.22 -0.20
C SER A 85 -22.43 -17.90 -0.99
N LYS A 86 -23.35 -16.95 -0.88
CA LYS A 86 -23.21 -15.60 -1.45
C LYS A 86 -21.95 -14.83 -0.94
N TRP A 87 -21.34 -15.29 0.17
CA TRP A 87 -20.14 -14.68 0.73
C TRP A 87 -18.90 -14.72 -0.19
N ASN A 88 -18.94 -15.52 -1.25
CA ASN A 88 -17.85 -15.51 -2.25
C ASN A 88 -17.67 -14.14 -2.92
N VAL A 89 -18.68 -13.27 -2.88
CA VAL A 89 -18.61 -11.90 -3.41
C VAL A 89 -17.48 -11.09 -2.76
N ILE A 90 -17.17 -11.33 -1.46
CA ILE A 90 -16.08 -10.63 -0.74
C ILE A 90 -14.75 -10.89 -1.44
N GLY A 91 -14.45 -12.17 -1.68
CA GLY A 91 -13.22 -12.56 -2.35
C GLY A 91 -13.13 -12.03 -3.78
N MET A 92 -14.25 -12.02 -4.51
CA MET A 92 -14.30 -11.48 -5.87
C MET A 92 -14.09 -9.97 -5.88
N LEU A 93 -14.67 -9.25 -4.91
CA LEU A 93 -14.47 -7.82 -4.75
C LEU A 93 -12.97 -7.50 -4.53
N GLY A 94 -12.29 -8.24 -3.65
CA GLY A 94 -10.86 -8.10 -3.43
C GLY A 94 -10.01 -8.39 -4.68
N VAL A 95 -10.33 -9.45 -5.43
CA VAL A 95 -9.64 -9.77 -6.70
C VAL A 95 -9.82 -8.66 -7.73
N LEU A 96 -11.04 -8.14 -7.88
CA LEU A 96 -11.34 -7.06 -8.82
C LEU A 96 -10.66 -5.75 -8.40
N ALA A 97 -10.74 -5.41 -7.11
CA ALA A 97 -10.05 -4.23 -6.59
C ALA A 97 -8.53 -4.32 -6.83
N GLY A 98 -7.91 -5.46 -6.50
CA GLY A 98 -6.48 -5.68 -6.74
C GLY A 98 -6.10 -5.56 -8.22
N LEU A 99 -6.93 -6.06 -9.13
CA LEU A 99 -6.70 -5.98 -10.58
C LEU A 99 -6.76 -4.53 -11.09
N LEU A 100 -7.79 -3.78 -10.69
CA LEU A 100 -7.98 -2.39 -11.11
C LEU A 100 -6.89 -1.49 -10.51
N ILE A 101 -6.57 -1.65 -9.21
CA ILE A 101 -5.50 -0.90 -8.56
C ILE A 101 -4.17 -1.16 -9.26
N LEU A 102 -3.83 -2.42 -9.53
CA LEU A 102 -2.58 -2.76 -10.20
C LEU A 102 -2.43 -2.03 -11.55
N GLY A 103 -3.52 -1.87 -12.30
CA GLY A 103 -3.53 -1.17 -13.58
C GLY A 103 -3.08 0.29 -13.46
N TYR A 104 -3.83 1.12 -12.72
CA TYR A 104 -3.51 2.55 -12.62
C TYR A 104 -2.31 2.85 -11.71
N TYR A 105 -2.12 2.08 -10.63
CA TYR A 105 -0.97 2.25 -9.74
C TYR A 105 0.36 2.02 -10.45
N SER A 106 0.41 1.10 -11.44
CA SER A 106 1.61 0.83 -12.22
C SER A 106 2.03 2.02 -13.10
N VAL A 107 1.12 2.94 -13.43
CA VAL A 107 1.45 4.19 -14.12
C VAL A 107 2.32 5.07 -13.24
N VAL A 108 1.86 5.33 -12.01
CA VAL A 108 2.60 6.15 -11.02
C VAL A 108 3.91 5.47 -10.62
N ALA A 109 3.89 4.14 -10.48
CA ALA A 109 5.10 3.35 -10.24
C ALA A 109 6.10 3.46 -11.40
N GLY A 110 5.64 3.49 -12.64
CA GLY A 110 6.48 3.76 -13.82
C GLY A 110 7.13 5.13 -13.80
N TRP A 111 6.43 6.16 -13.29
CA TRP A 111 7.00 7.51 -13.16
C TRP A 111 8.24 7.54 -12.27
N THR A 112 8.33 6.67 -11.26
CA THR A 112 9.54 6.57 -10.43
C THR A 112 10.79 6.22 -11.24
N LEU A 113 10.66 5.41 -12.30
CA LEU A 113 11.77 5.05 -13.19
C LEU A 113 12.23 6.25 -14.03
N GLU A 114 11.32 7.08 -14.52
CA GLU A 114 11.64 8.35 -15.18
C GLU A 114 12.45 9.25 -14.26
N TYR A 115 12.03 9.36 -12.99
CA TYR A 115 12.71 10.20 -12.02
C TYR A 115 14.04 9.64 -11.53
N ILE A 116 14.21 8.31 -11.54
CA ILE A 116 15.54 7.67 -11.38
C ILE A 116 16.45 8.10 -12.54
N LEU A 117 15.99 8.00 -13.79
CA LEU A 117 16.76 8.42 -14.94
C LEU A 117 17.11 9.91 -14.89
N SER A 118 16.12 10.77 -14.58
CA SER A 118 16.33 12.20 -14.42
C SER A 118 17.33 12.53 -13.32
N SER A 119 17.34 11.77 -12.20
CA SER A 119 18.34 11.94 -11.15
C SER A 119 19.74 11.59 -11.66
N VAL A 120 19.94 10.45 -12.34
CA VAL A 120 21.23 10.01 -12.85
C VAL A 120 21.78 10.95 -13.92
N THR A 121 20.91 11.49 -14.76
CA THR A 121 21.30 12.43 -15.84
C THR A 121 21.42 13.88 -15.37
N ASN A 122 21.33 14.13 -14.05
CA ASN A 122 21.34 15.45 -13.44
C ASN A 122 20.25 16.39 -13.99
N GLY A 123 19.12 15.81 -14.41
CA GLY A 123 18.00 16.54 -15.03
C GLY A 123 17.25 17.50 -14.12
N PHE A 124 17.59 17.53 -12.83
CA PHE A 124 17.03 18.46 -11.83
C PHE A 124 17.94 19.66 -11.55
N ALA A 125 19.20 19.66 -12.01
CA ALA A 125 20.13 20.74 -11.76
C ALA A 125 19.65 22.06 -12.38
N ASP A 126 19.96 23.15 -11.69
CA ASP A 126 19.70 24.53 -12.12
C ASP A 126 18.22 24.87 -12.46
N LYS A 127 17.29 23.98 -12.08
CA LYS A 127 15.85 24.22 -12.26
C LYS A 127 15.28 25.15 -11.19
N LYS A 128 14.45 26.08 -11.64
CA LYS A 128 13.61 26.91 -10.77
C LYS A 128 12.35 26.13 -10.34
N PRO A 129 11.64 26.53 -9.27
CA PRO A 129 10.42 25.88 -8.84
C PRO A 129 9.38 25.67 -9.95
N GLU A 130 9.21 26.66 -10.84
CA GLU A 130 8.25 26.61 -11.95
C GLU A 130 8.64 25.52 -12.99
N ASP A 131 9.94 25.27 -13.17
CA ASP A 131 10.43 24.29 -14.12
C ASP A 131 10.09 22.85 -13.72
N PHE A 132 9.95 22.58 -12.41
CA PHE A 132 9.52 21.26 -11.93
C PHE A 132 8.06 20.98 -12.27
N VAL A 133 7.19 22.01 -12.16
CA VAL A 133 5.78 21.90 -12.57
C VAL A 133 5.69 21.64 -14.07
N ALA A 134 6.38 22.44 -14.88
CA ALA A 134 6.39 22.32 -16.33
C ALA A 134 6.98 20.95 -16.78
N ALA A 135 8.06 20.51 -16.15
CA ALA A 135 8.68 19.22 -16.45
C ALA A 135 7.73 18.05 -16.14
N PHE A 136 7.05 18.08 -14.97
CA PHE A 136 6.08 17.05 -14.62
C PHE A 136 4.87 17.05 -15.56
N GLN A 137 4.32 18.19 -15.89
CA GLN A 137 3.20 18.30 -16.84
C GLN A 137 3.60 17.81 -18.22
N SER A 138 4.77 18.24 -18.74
CA SER A 138 5.28 17.80 -20.03
C SER A 138 5.50 16.28 -20.06
N PHE A 139 5.95 15.67 -18.96
CA PHE A 139 6.12 14.23 -18.86
C PHE A 139 4.78 13.49 -18.71
N SER A 140 3.94 13.89 -17.73
CA SER A 140 2.72 13.14 -17.38
C SER A 140 1.66 13.21 -18.47
N GLN A 141 1.66 14.28 -19.27
CA GLN A 141 0.74 14.49 -20.40
C GLN A 141 1.27 13.95 -21.74
N ASP A 142 2.53 13.52 -21.80
CA ASP A 142 3.07 12.89 -23.00
C ASP A 142 2.38 11.54 -23.26
N PRO A 143 1.88 11.27 -24.47
CA PRO A 143 1.15 10.03 -24.75
C PRO A 143 2.04 8.78 -24.77
N ILE A 144 3.35 8.92 -24.88
CA ILE A 144 4.28 7.79 -25.10
C ILE A 144 5.21 7.56 -23.89
N ARG A 145 5.85 8.61 -23.37
CA ARG A 145 6.86 8.47 -22.31
C ARG A 145 6.35 7.75 -21.06
N PRO A 146 5.21 8.13 -20.44
CA PRO A 146 4.69 7.42 -19.26
C PRO A 146 4.32 5.97 -19.57
N VAL A 147 3.84 5.69 -20.80
CA VAL A 147 3.49 4.33 -21.23
C VAL A 147 4.74 3.44 -21.36
N VAL A 148 5.84 3.97 -21.87
CA VAL A 148 7.10 3.23 -21.92
C VAL A 148 7.56 2.84 -20.53
N TRP A 149 7.50 3.76 -19.55
CA TRP A 149 7.88 3.49 -18.18
C TRP A 149 6.89 2.56 -17.46
N LEU A 150 5.60 2.65 -17.75
CA LEU A 150 4.59 1.69 -17.30
C LEU A 150 4.96 0.25 -17.74
N LEU A 151 5.29 0.06 -19.01
CA LEU A 151 5.67 -1.26 -19.55
C LEU A 151 6.98 -1.76 -18.91
N ALA A 152 7.98 -0.89 -18.79
CA ALA A 152 9.23 -1.20 -18.13
C ALA A 152 9.00 -1.61 -16.66
N PHE A 153 8.14 -0.89 -15.94
CA PHE A 153 7.83 -1.21 -14.54
C PHE A 153 7.08 -2.53 -14.40
N LEU A 154 6.04 -2.78 -15.22
CA LEU A 154 5.23 -4.00 -15.16
C LEU A 154 6.03 -5.28 -15.43
N PHE A 155 7.16 -5.19 -16.10
CA PHE A 155 8.06 -6.32 -16.30
C PHE A 155 8.52 -6.92 -14.96
N PHE A 156 8.85 -6.11 -13.95
CA PHE A 156 9.40 -6.59 -12.69
C PHE A 156 8.40 -7.40 -11.86
N PRO A 157 7.18 -6.92 -11.51
CA PRO A 157 6.22 -7.72 -10.75
C PRO A 157 5.80 -8.96 -11.54
N HIS A 158 5.62 -8.87 -12.87
CA HIS A 158 5.33 -10.02 -13.72
C HIS A 158 6.40 -11.11 -13.58
N TYR A 159 7.67 -10.76 -13.78
CA TYR A 159 8.79 -11.70 -13.69
C TYR A 159 8.89 -12.38 -12.32
N ILE A 160 8.68 -11.60 -11.25
CA ILE A 160 8.72 -12.13 -9.88
C ILE A 160 7.54 -13.08 -9.62
N VAL A 161 6.34 -12.70 -10.01
CA VAL A 161 5.13 -13.50 -9.78
C VAL A 161 5.17 -14.80 -10.57
N VAL A 162 5.63 -14.79 -11.81
CA VAL A 162 5.78 -16.01 -12.63
C VAL A 162 6.67 -17.05 -11.95
N LYS A 163 7.73 -16.64 -11.24
CA LYS A 163 8.63 -17.56 -10.51
C LYS A 163 7.99 -18.26 -9.31
N GLY A 164 6.78 -17.85 -8.91
CA GLY A 164 6.06 -18.48 -7.81
C GLY A 164 6.27 -17.85 -6.45
N VAL A 165 5.68 -18.48 -5.43
CA VAL A 165 5.64 -17.94 -4.07
C VAL A 165 7.02 -17.95 -3.43
N LYS A 166 7.70 -19.10 -3.43
CA LYS A 166 9.00 -19.28 -2.74
C LYS A 166 10.15 -18.63 -3.48
N ASP A 167 10.31 -18.96 -4.77
CA ASP A 167 11.47 -18.52 -5.58
C ASP A 167 11.30 -17.14 -6.20
N GLY A 168 10.07 -16.64 -6.28
CA GLY A 168 9.72 -15.30 -6.74
C GLY A 168 9.43 -14.35 -5.56
N ILE A 169 8.24 -14.42 -5.01
CA ILE A 169 7.71 -13.45 -4.03
C ILE A 169 8.56 -13.42 -2.75
N GLU A 170 8.77 -14.57 -2.10
CA GLU A 170 9.52 -14.64 -0.85
C GLU A 170 10.97 -14.20 -1.03
N LYS A 171 11.63 -14.74 -2.07
CA LYS A 171 13.03 -14.39 -2.34
C LYS A 171 13.20 -12.91 -2.63
N SER A 172 12.31 -12.33 -3.44
CA SER A 172 12.34 -10.90 -3.72
C SER A 172 12.05 -10.07 -2.46
N SER A 173 11.05 -10.42 -1.64
CA SER A 173 10.75 -9.69 -0.41
C SER A 173 11.90 -9.71 0.59
N LYS A 174 12.64 -10.83 0.68
CA LYS A 174 13.84 -10.95 1.53
C LYS A 174 15.00 -10.06 1.09
N ILE A 175 15.03 -9.60 -0.15
CA ILE A 175 16.04 -8.68 -0.67
C ILE A 175 15.52 -7.25 -0.66
N LEU A 176 14.34 -7.04 -1.23
CA LEU A 176 13.78 -5.68 -1.43
C LEU A 176 13.46 -4.98 -0.11
N MET A 177 12.89 -5.69 0.87
CA MET A 177 12.52 -5.08 2.15
C MET A 177 13.74 -4.60 2.96
N PRO A 178 14.81 -5.38 3.18
CA PRO A 178 16.01 -4.87 3.85
C PRO A 178 16.68 -3.70 3.11
N VAL A 179 16.73 -3.75 1.77
CA VAL A 179 17.27 -2.63 0.98
C VAL A 179 16.44 -1.38 1.16
N LEU A 180 15.10 -1.49 1.11
CA LEU A 180 14.18 -0.39 1.38
C LEU A 180 14.40 0.20 2.77
N PHE A 181 14.56 -0.66 3.80
CA PHE A 181 14.84 -0.20 5.16
C PHE A 181 16.15 0.57 5.29
N ILE A 182 17.23 0.08 4.67
CA ILE A 182 18.51 0.77 4.67
C ILE A 182 18.38 2.13 3.99
N LEU A 183 17.76 2.18 2.82
CA LEU A 183 17.57 3.43 2.07
C LEU A 183 16.77 4.45 2.87
N ILE A 184 15.63 4.06 3.44
CA ILE A 184 14.76 4.99 4.17
C ILE A 184 15.46 5.54 5.42
N VAL A 185 16.23 4.72 6.14
CA VAL A 185 17.00 5.15 7.32
C VAL A 185 18.11 6.12 6.91
N VAL A 186 18.88 5.80 5.88
CA VAL A 186 19.96 6.68 5.37
C VAL A 186 19.37 8.03 4.95
N LEU A 187 18.30 8.04 4.16
CA LEU A 187 17.65 9.27 3.71
C LEU A 187 17.09 10.09 4.87
N ALA A 188 16.48 9.44 5.87
CA ALA A 188 15.98 10.13 7.07
C ALA A 188 17.12 10.81 7.85
N ILE A 189 18.25 10.11 8.06
CA ILE A 189 19.42 10.68 8.73
C ILE A 189 19.97 11.88 7.95
N CYS A 190 20.09 11.78 6.63
CA CYS A 190 20.55 12.88 5.78
C CYS A 190 19.61 14.08 5.84
N SER A 191 18.29 13.84 5.82
CA SER A 191 17.29 14.91 5.90
C SER A 191 17.30 15.62 7.27
N MET A 192 17.45 14.86 8.35
CA MET A 192 17.56 15.42 9.72
C MET A 192 18.84 16.22 9.94
N ALA A 193 19.88 15.99 9.17
CA ALA A 193 21.15 16.73 9.26
C ALA A 193 21.12 18.09 8.53
N LEU A 194 20.02 18.43 7.82
CA LEU A 194 19.89 19.70 7.11
C LEU A 194 19.78 20.90 8.08
N PRO A 195 20.25 22.09 7.66
CA PRO A 195 20.02 23.33 8.40
C PRO A 195 18.51 23.56 8.60
N ASN A 196 18.10 23.99 9.80
CA ASN A 196 16.69 24.24 10.16
C ASN A 196 15.75 22.99 10.13
N ALA A 197 16.28 21.78 10.00
CA ALA A 197 15.51 20.51 10.05
C ALA A 197 14.69 20.38 11.35
N ASN A 198 15.11 21.03 12.44
CA ASN A 198 14.45 21.01 13.75
C ASN A 198 12.97 21.39 13.69
N LYS A 199 12.57 22.32 12.81
CA LYS A 199 11.15 22.67 12.63
C LYS A 199 10.32 21.49 12.15
N GLY A 200 10.84 20.73 11.19
CA GLY A 200 10.19 19.50 10.70
C GLY A 200 10.15 18.40 11.76
N LEU A 201 11.22 18.25 12.56
CA LEU A 201 11.24 17.33 13.68
C LEU A 201 10.24 17.72 14.78
N GLU A 202 10.16 19.01 15.12
CA GLU A 202 9.19 19.51 16.09
C GLU A 202 7.75 19.26 15.61
N PHE A 203 7.46 19.49 14.33
CA PHE A 203 6.16 19.21 13.72
C PHE A 203 5.76 17.72 13.82
N LEU A 204 6.72 16.82 13.63
CA LEU A 204 6.47 15.37 13.69
C LEU A 204 6.43 14.79 15.10
N LEU A 205 7.09 15.40 16.08
CA LEU A 205 7.32 14.81 17.39
C LEU A 205 6.61 15.55 18.52
N LYS A 206 6.18 16.81 18.32
CA LYS A 206 5.49 17.60 19.33
C LYS A 206 3.98 17.67 19.02
N PRO A 207 3.16 16.87 19.70
CA PRO A 207 1.73 16.81 19.43
C PRO A 207 1.01 18.10 19.90
N ASP A 208 0.18 18.64 19.03
CA ASP A 208 -0.74 19.72 19.31
C ASP A 208 -2.18 19.20 19.26
N PHE A 209 -2.68 18.79 20.40
CA PHE A 209 -4.04 18.23 20.51
C PHE A 209 -5.15 19.28 20.30
N SER A 210 -4.83 20.58 20.27
CA SER A 210 -5.82 21.62 19.96
C SER A 210 -6.31 21.55 18.50
N LYS A 211 -5.53 20.93 17.63
CA LYS A 211 -5.84 20.72 16.21
C LYS A 211 -6.66 19.46 15.94
N VAL A 212 -6.86 18.61 16.95
CA VAL A 212 -7.61 17.35 16.78
C VAL A 212 -9.10 17.66 16.71
N ASN A 213 -9.70 17.31 15.58
CA ASN A 213 -11.13 17.39 15.31
C ASN A 213 -11.62 16.07 14.66
N ALA A 214 -12.87 16.02 14.23
CA ALA A 214 -13.44 14.83 13.59
C ALA A 214 -12.69 14.46 12.30
N ASP A 215 -12.29 15.45 11.50
CA ASP A 215 -11.60 15.23 10.21
C ASP A 215 -10.21 14.59 10.43
N VAL A 216 -9.46 15.06 11.44
CA VAL A 216 -8.17 14.47 11.83
C VAL A 216 -8.33 13.03 12.23
N PHE A 217 -9.38 12.71 13.00
CA PHE A 217 -9.65 11.34 13.44
C PHE A 217 -10.07 10.44 12.27
N LEU A 218 -10.96 10.93 11.40
CA LEU A 218 -11.40 10.20 10.19
C LEU A 218 -10.25 10.00 9.20
N GLY A 219 -9.42 11.03 8.98
CA GLY A 219 -8.21 10.94 8.18
C GLY A 219 -7.22 9.89 8.72
N ALA A 220 -7.01 9.85 10.04
CA ALA A 220 -6.14 8.87 10.69
C ALA A 220 -6.68 7.43 10.54
N MET A 221 -7.99 7.22 10.69
CA MET A 221 -8.63 5.92 10.46
C MET A 221 -8.51 5.49 9.00
N GLY A 222 -8.81 6.40 8.06
CA GLY A 222 -8.71 6.15 6.62
C GLY A 222 -7.28 5.80 6.21
N GLN A 223 -6.30 6.55 6.71
CA GLN A 223 -4.89 6.27 6.46
C GLN A 223 -4.45 4.91 7.02
N ALA A 224 -4.86 4.55 8.23
CA ALA A 224 -4.53 3.25 8.81
C ALA A 224 -5.14 2.08 8.02
N PHE A 225 -6.36 2.25 7.53
CA PHE A 225 -7.04 1.26 6.69
C PHE A 225 -6.34 1.07 5.35
N PHE A 226 -5.99 2.18 4.69
CA PHE A 226 -5.32 2.18 3.39
C PHE A 226 -3.89 1.62 3.47
N SER A 227 -3.10 2.09 4.45
CA SER A 227 -1.68 1.72 4.63
C SER A 227 -1.49 0.22 4.79
N LEU A 228 -2.35 -0.43 5.57
CA LEU A 228 -2.27 -1.87 5.84
C LEU A 228 -2.83 -2.75 4.70
N SER A 229 -3.20 -2.20 3.56
CA SER A 229 -3.74 -2.93 2.41
C SER A 229 -4.97 -3.79 2.75
N LEU A 230 -5.86 -3.28 3.60
CA LEU A 230 -7.06 -4.00 4.04
C LEU A 230 -8.15 -4.01 2.97
N GLY A 231 -8.91 -5.10 2.88
CA GLY A 231 -10.05 -5.22 1.96
C GLY A 231 -9.72 -5.59 0.52
N MET A 232 -8.43 -5.57 0.11
CA MET A 232 -8.01 -5.88 -1.26
C MET A 232 -7.59 -7.33 -1.49
N GLY A 233 -7.71 -8.19 -0.48
CA GLY A 233 -7.44 -9.63 -0.58
C GLY A 233 -5.96 -10.02 -0.64
N CYS A 234 -5.02 -9.08 -0.55
CA CYS A 234 -3.58 -9.37 -0.53
C CYS A 234 -3.21 -10.18 0.70
N LEU A 235 -3.64 -9.74 1.87
CA LEU A 235 -3.31 -10.37 3.14
C LEU A 235 -3.94 -11.77 3.25
N SER A 236 -5.18 -11.95 2.83
CA SER A 236 -5.83 -13.27 2.82
C SER A 236 -5.20 -14.22 1.79
N THR A 237 -4.76 -13.72 0.62
CA THR A 237 -4.03 -14.53 -0.37
C THR A 237 -2.68 -14.97 0.19
N TYR A 238 -1.90 -14.07 0.80
CA TYR A 238 -0.62 -14.43 1.41
C TYR A 238 -0.78 -15.37 2.60
N ALA A 239 -1.80 -15.15 3.44
CA ALA A 239 -2.09 -16.03 4.56
C ALA A 239 -2.45 -17.45 4.12
N SER A 240 -2.97 -17.63 2.90
CA SER A 240 -3.21 -18.97 2.36
C SER A 240 -1.93 -19.78 2.12
N TYR A 241 -0.77 -19.10 2.05
CA TYR A 241 0.57 -19.70 1.95
C TYR A 241 1.27 -19.84 3.31
N PHE A 242 0.66 -19.38 4.41
CA PHE A 242 1.24 -19.55 5.75
C PHE A 242 1.19 -21.00 6.20
N ASP A 243 2.22 -21.43 6.90
CA ASP A 243 2.23 -22.72 7.58
C ASP A 243 1.31 -22.71 8.81
N SER A 244 0.91 -23.90 9.25
CA SER A 244 0.00 -24.07 10.40
C SER A 244 0.57 -23.54 11.72
N ASP A 245 1.91 -23.48 11.85
CA ASP A 245 2.61 -22.99 13.04
C ASP A 245 2.87 -21.45 13.01
N THR A 246 2.47 -20.75 11.93
CA THR A 246 2.56 -19.28 11.83
C THR A 246 1.64 -18.63 12.84
N ARG A 247 2.18 -17.76 13.70
CA ARG A 247 1.42 -17.05 14.74
C ARG A 247 0.75 -15.82 14.16
N LEU A 248 -0.55 -15.88 13.83
CA LEU A 248 -1.27 -14.80 13.14
C LEU A 248 -1.18 -13.45 13.86
N GLY A 249 -1.43 -13.41 15.18
CA GLY A 249 -1.34 -12.18 15.95
C GLY A 249 0.06 -11.57 15.96
N LYS A 250 1.12 -12.40 16.08
CA LYS A 250 2.51 -11.92 16.02
C LYS A 250 2.87 -11.42 14.62
N THR A 251 2.41 -12.12 13.59
CA THR A 251 2.63 -11.70 12.19
C THR A 251 1.95 -10.36 11.91
N ALA A 252 0.68 -10.19 12.33
CA ALA A 252 -0.04 -8.93 12.19
C ALA A 252 0.65 -7.78 12.93
N LEU A 253 1.11 -8.01 14.17
CA LEU A 253 1.88 -7.04 14.93
C LEU A 253 3.17 -6.65 14.19
N SER A 254 3.91 -7.64 13.68
CA SER A 254 5.16 -7.38 12.94
C SER A 254 4.89 -6.54 11.69
N VAL A 255 3.84 -6.87 10.91
CA VAL A 255 3.46 -6.11 9.71
C VAL A 255 3.05 -4.69 10.08
N GLY A 256 2.19 -4.50 11.09
CA GLY A 256 1.76 -3.17 11.54
C GLY A 256 2.91 -2.30 12.04
N VAL A 257 3.85 -2.89 12.82
CA VAL A 257 5.05 -2.17 13.29
C VAL A 257 5.96 -1.78 12.12
N ILE A 258 6.21 -2.69 11.18
CA ILE A 258 7.04 -2.44 10.00
C ILE A 258 6.42 -1.31 9.14
N ASP A 259 5.14 -1.42 8.83
CA ASP A 259 4.40 -0.43 8.05
C ASP A 259 4.46 0.96 8.68
N THR A 260 4.11 1.05 9.95
CA THR A 260 4.15 2.30 10.71
C THR A 260 5.55 2.90 10.79
N PHE A 261 6.56 2.06 11.01
CA PHE A 261 7.95 2.50 11.09
C PHE A 261 8.39 3.14 9.76
N VAL A 262 8.06 2.52 8.62
CA VAL A 262 8.32 3.09 7.29
C VAL A 262 7.58 4.42 7.09
N ALA A 263 6.30 4.51 7.49
CA ALA A 263 5.54 5.75 7.38
C ALA A 263 6.16 6.90 8.19
N ILE A 264 6.58 6.65 9.43
CA ILE A 264 7.25 7.66 10.27
C ILE A 264 8.59 8.07 9.68
N LEU A 265 9.40 7.12 9.20
CA LEU A 265 10.68 7.43 8.55
C LEU A 265 10.49 8.25 7.26
N ALA A 266 9.43 7.98 6.48
CA ALA A 266 9.09 8.81 5.32
C ALA A 266 8.76 10.25 5.74
N GLY A 267 8.02 10.44 6.83
CA GLY A 267 7.83 11.75 7.44
C GLY A 267 9.15 12.42 7.84
N LEU A 268 10.09 11.67 8.42
CA LEU A 268 11.42 12.16 8.79
C LEU A 268 12.32 12.50 7.58
N ILE A 269 12.02 11.98 6.40
CA ILE A 269 12.67 12.42 5.15
C ILE A 269 12.04 13.74 4.67
N ILE A 270 10.73 13.77 4.61
CA ILE A 270 9.98 14.82 3.89
C ILE A 270 9.91 16.12 4.70
N PHE A 271 9.46 16.06 5.97
CA PHE A 271 9.23 17.28 6.74
C PHE A 271 10.51 18.04 7.07
N PRO A 272 11.60 17.42 7.57
CA PRO A 272 12.84 18.17 7.80
C PRO A 272 13.40 18.80 6.52
N ALA A 273 13.36 18.09 5.38
CA ALA A 273 13.82 18.63 4.11
C ALA A 273 12.95 19.81 3.62
N ALA A 274 11.62 19.67 3.64
CA ALA A 274 10.69 20.71 3.19
C ALA A 274 10.80 21.97 4.07
N PHE A 275 10.76 21.82 5.39
CA PHE A 275 10.86 22.95 6.32
C PHE A 275 12.23 23.62 6.30
N SER A 276 13.32 22.87 5.95
CA SER A 276 14.66 23.45 5.83
C SER A 276 14.73 24.55 4.76
N VAL A 277 13.91 24.44 3.73
CA VAL A 277 13.82 25.39 2.60
C VAL A 277 12.54 26.24 2.61
N GLY A 278 11.74 26.12 3.66
CA GLY A 278 10.51 26.93 3.84
C GLY A 278 9.34 26.52 2.94
N ILE A 279 9.36 25.29 2.39
CA ILE A 279 8.30 24.77 1.54
C ILE A 279 7.32 23.96 2.40
N GLN A 280 6.02 24.16 2.19
CA GLN A 280 4.97 23.32 2.78
C GLN A 280 4.77 22.08 1.91
N PRO A 281 4.67 20.87 2.51
CA PRO A 281 4.36 19.66 1.75
C PRO A 281 2.94 19.71 1.19
N ASP A 282 2.82 19.77 -0.13
CA ASP A 282 1.55 19.80 -0.85
C ASP A 282 0.93 18.41 -1.02
N ALA A 283 -0.30 18.38 -1.54
CA ALA A 283 -1.10 17.19 -1.74
C ALA A 283 -0.73 16.35 -2.95
N GLY A 284 -0.92 15.05 -2.82
CA GLY A 284 -1.03 14.11 -3.93
C GLY A 284 0.27 13.81 -4.67
N PRO A 285 0.20 13.37 -5.95
CA PRO A 285 1.37 13.08 -6.77
C PRO A 285 2.31 14.26 -6.94
N SER A 286 1.79 15.50 -6.87
CA SER A 286 2.58 16.73 -6.91
C SER A 286 3.64 16.79 -5.80
N LEU A 287 3.35 16.27 -4.62
CA LEU A 287 4.33 16.21 -3.53
C LEU A 287 5.59 15.46 -3.97
N ILE A 288 5.43 14.28 -4.56
CA ILE A 288 6.57 13.42 -4.90
C ILE A 288 7.31 13.88 -6.15
N PHE A 289 6.57 14.32 -7.16
CA PHE A 289 7.14 14.53 -8.49
C PHE A 289 7.38 16.01 -8.84
N ILE A 290 6.85 16.94 -8.04
CA ILE A 290 7.06 18.39 -8.19
C ILE A 290 7.78 18.95 -6.97
N THR A 291 7.16 18.81 -5.79
CA THR A 291 7.65 19.48 -4.58
C THR A 291 8.95 18.91 -4.07
N LEU A 292 9.07 17.58 -3.93
CA LEU A 292 10.27 16.97 -3.36
C LEU A 292 11.52 17.10 -4.24
N PRO A 293 11.51 16.96 -5.58
CA PRO A 293 12.69 17.25 -6.39
C PRO A 293 13.18 18.69 -6.20
N ASN A 294 12.25 19.66 -6.13
CA ASN A 294 12.56 21.05 -5.85
C ASN A 294 13.18 21.22 -4.44
N VAL A 295 12.57 20.60 -3.42
CA VAL A 295 13.09 20.61 -2.04
C VAL A 295 14.52 20.04 -2.00
N PHE A 296 14.77 18.92 -2.64
CA PHE A 296 16.09 18.28 -2.64
C PHE A 296 17.14 19.14 -3.35
N GLN A 297 16.78 19.79 -4.46
CA GLN A 297 17.68 20.73 -5.15
C GLN A 297 17.99 21.96 -4.27
N GLN A 298 17.02 22.51 -3.58
CA GLN A 298 17.26 23.65 -2.69
C GLN A 298 18.03 23.25 -1.42
N ALA A 299 17.69 22.11 -0.81
CA ALA A 299 18.30 21.65 0.44
C ALA A 299 19.77 21.19 0.27
N PHE A 300 20.06 20.52 -0.84
CA PHE A 300 21.37 19.94 -1.12
C PHE A 300 22.10 20.60 -2.30
N GLY A 301 21.50 21.60 -2.98
CA GLY A 301 22.02 22.20 -4.20
C GLY A 301 23.33 22.96 -4.04
N GLY A 302 23.75 23.31 -2.82
CA GLY A 302 25.12 23.79 -2.55
C GLY A 302 26.20 22.76 -2.90
N ILE A 303 25.85 21.48 -3.02
CA ILE A 303 26.70 20.39 -3.46
C ILE A 303 25.90 19.56 -4.49
N PRO A 304 25.96 19.88 -5.81
CA PRO A 304 25.09 19.27 -6.83
C PRO A 304 25.14 17.73 -6.85
N PHE A 305 26.30 17.14 -6.60
CA PHE A 305 26.48 15.70 -6.51
C PHE A 305 25.65 15.09 -5.34
N LEU A 306 25.54 15.80 -4.22
CA LEU A 306 24.76 15.33 -3.07
C LEU A 306 23.26 15.40 -3.37
N ALA A 307 22.78 16.47 -4.00
CA ALA A 307 21.39 16.60 -4.45
C ALA A 307 21.01 15.49 -5.44
N MET A 308 21.90 15.19 -6.40
CA MET A 308 21.73 14.10 -7.36
C MET A 308 21.61 12.74 -6.65
N ILE A 309 22.55 12.40 -5.75
CA ILE A 309 22.53 11.12 -5.03
C ILE A 309 21.30 11.02 -4.14
N PHE A 310 20.95 12.06 -3.39
CA PHE A 310 19.78 12.02 -2.52
C PHE A 310 18.49 11.79 -3.32
N SER A 311 18.31 12.51 -4.43
CA SER A 311 17.17 12.33 -5.34
C SER A 311 17.15 10.91 -5.92
N LEU A 312 18.29 10.40 -6.39
CA LEU A 312 18.42 9.03 -6.91
C LEU A 312 17.99 7.99 -5.88
N LEU A 313 18.54 8.05 -4.68
CA LEU A 313 18.23 7.10 -3.61
C LEU A 313 16.77 7.17 -3.19
N PHE A 314 16.18 8.38 -3.18
CA PHE A 314 14.77 8.58 -2.88
C PHE A 314 13.86 7.95 -3.94
N TYR A 315 14.11 8.15 -5.24
CA TYR A 315 13.28 7.54 -6.28
C TYR A 315 13.51 6.04 -6.43
N VAL A 316 14.70 5.53 -6.12
CA VAL A 316 14.94 4.08 -5.97
C VAL A 316 14.12 3.53 -4.80
N LEU A 317 14.10 4.20 -3.64
CA LEU A 317 13.24 3.84 -2.51
C LEU A 317 11.76 3.75 -2.92
N LEU A 318 11.26 4.77 -3.64
CA LEU A 318 9.88 4.79 -4.15
C LEU A 318 9.59 3.63 -5.10
N ALA A 319 10.49 3.36 -6.04
CA ALA A 319 10.34 2.26 -6.98
C ALA A 319 10.28 0.90 -6.27
N LEU A 320 11.12 0.69 -5.24
CA LEU A 320 11.12 -0.53 -4.43
C LEU A 320 9.83 -0.67 -3.62
N ALA A 321 9.33 0.40 -3.01
CA ALA A 321 8.07 0.40 -2.28
C ALA A 321 6.87 0.12 -3.21
N ALA A 322 6.85 0.72 -4.40
CA ALA A 322 5.84 0.43 -5.41
C ALA A 322 5.91 -1.02 -5.90
N LEU A 323 7.12 -1.55 -6.10
CA LEU A 323 7.33 -2.91 -6.58
C LEU A 323 6.83 -3.95 -5.58
N THR A 324 7.10 -3.80 -4.28
CA THR A 324 6.62 -4.75 -3.26
C THR A 324 5.10 -4.82 -3.20
N SER A 325 4.41 -3.69 -3.31
CA SER A 325 2.94 -3.63 -3.35
C SER A 325 2.37 -4.20 -4.65
N THR A 326 2.97 -3.90 -5.80
CA THR A 326 2.49 -4.42 -7.10
C THR A 326 2.68 -5.93 -7.24
N ILE A 327 3.71 -6.52 -6.63
CA ILE A 327 3.88 -7.97 -6.55
C ILE A 327 2.68 -8.62 -5.84
N SER A 328 2.23 -8.05 -4.70
CA SER A 328 1.11 -8.60 -3.95
C SER A 328 -0.23 -8.45 -4.68
N LEU A 329 -0.49 -7.30 -5.29
CA LEU A 329 -1.69 -7.07 -6.11
C LEU A 329 -1.74 -8.03 -7.31
N HIS A 330 -0.61 -8.22 -7.98
CA HIS A 330 -0.49 -9.15 -9.11
C HIS A 330 -0.72 -10.60 -8.66
N GLU A 331 -0.19 -10.99 -7.50
CA GLU A 331 -0.35 -12.33 -6.95
C GLU A 331 -1.80 -12.66 -6.61
N VAL A 332 -2.56 -11.73 -6.03
CA VAL A 332 -3.99 -11.92 -5.70
C VAL A 332 -4.77 -12.41 -6.92
N VAL A 333 -4.59 -11.73 -8.04
CA VAL A 333 -5.32 -12.03 -9.28
C VAL A 333 -4.76 -13.28 -9.95
N THR A 334 -3.44 -13.41 -10.02
CA THR A 334 -2.76 -14.57 -10.63
C THR A 334 -3.13 -15.86 -9.91
N ALA A 335 -3.10 -15.87 -8.57
CA ALA A 335 -3.48 -17.03 -7.77
C ALA A 335 -4.95 -17.40 -8.00
N TYR A 336 -5.85 -16.41 -8.07
CA TYR A 336 -7.26 -16.66 -8.34
C TYR A 336 -7.49 -17.28 -9.72
N LEU A 337 -6.90 -16.71 -10.79
CA LEU A 337 -7.05 -17.20 -12.15
C LEU A 337 -6.47 -18.63 -12.28
N ASN A 338 -5.29 -18.86 -11.72
CA ASN A 338 -4.64 -20.18 -11.71
C ASN A 338 -5.54 -21.25 -11.05
N GLU A 339 -6.12 -20.94 -9.87
CA GLU A 339 -6.97 -21.89 -9.14
C GLU A 339 -8.36 -22.04 -9.75
N ARG A 340 -8.99 -20.96 -10.18
CA ARG A 340 -10.38 -20.97 -10.66
C ARG A 340 -10.50 -21.63 -12.01
N PHE A 341 -9.60 -21.28 -12.94
CA PHE A 341 -9.63 -21.72 -14.31
C PHE A 341 -8.67 -22.86 -14.62
N LYS A 342 -7.88 -23.31 -13.60
CA LYS A 342 -6.89 -24.38 -13.73
C LYS A 342 -5.89 -24.16 -14.86
N ILE A 343 -5.59 -22.89 -15.17
CA ILE A 343 -4.56 -22.50 -16.14
C ILE A 343 -3.19 -22.43 -15.47
N SER A 344 -2.12 -22.57 -16.24
CA SER A 344 -0.76 -22.46 -15.69
C SER A 344 -0.53 -21.05 -15.10
N ARG A 345 0.34 -20.97 -14.09
CA ARG A 345 0.71 -19.71 -13.44
C ARG A 345 1.21 -18.66 -14.44
N ASN A 346 2.02 -19.08 -15.42
CA ASN A 346 2.49 -18.22 -16.50
C ASN A 346 1.34 -17.61 -17.31
N ARG A 347 0.37 -18.43 -17.72
CA ARG A 347 -0.80 -17.95 -18.47
C ARG A 347 -1.63 -16.99 -17.62
N ALA A 348 -1.85 -17.32 -16.34
CA ALA A 348 -2.56 -16.45 -15.42
C ALA A 348 -1.85 -15.08 -15.28
N ALA A 349 -0.53 -15.10 -15.05
CA ALA A 349 0.26 -13.87 -14.92
C ALA A 349 0.27 -13.04 -16.22
N MET A 350 0.37 -13.67 -17.39
CA MET A 350 0.29 -12.96 -18.67
C MET A 350 -1.08 -12.27 -18.88
N LEU A 351 -2.17 -12.93 -18.50
CA LEU A 351 -3.52 -12.34 -18.60
C LEU A 351 -3.65 -11.12 -17.67
N VAL A 352 -3.14 -11.22 -16.42
CA VAL A 352 -3.14 -10.11 -15.48
C VAL A 352 -2.31 -8.94 -16.02
N THR A 353 -1.08 -9.20 -16.44
CA THR A 353 -0.19 -8.16 -17.00
C THR A 353 -0.79 -7.53 -18.25
N GLY A 354 -1.34 -8.34 -19.16
CA GLY A 354 -2.01 -7.84 -20.38
C GLY A 354 -3.19 -6.91 -20.06
N PHE A 355 -4.02 -7.27 -19.07
CA PHE A 355 -5.09 -6.39 -18.61
C PHE A 355 -4.53 -5.09 -18.00
N CYS A 356 -3.47 -5.18 -17.18
CA CYS A 356 -2.83 -4.01 -16.57
C CYS A 356 -2.16 -3.09 -17.59
N VAL A 357 -1.61 -3.64 -18.67
CA VAL A 357 -1.11 -2.84 -19.79
C VAL A 357 -2.23 -2.02 -20.40
N VAL A 358 -3.37 -2.65 -20.73
CA VAL A 358 -4.51 -1.92 -21.33
C VAL A 358 -5.06 -0.86 -20.37
N THR A 359 -5.38 -1.23 -19.14
CA THR A 359 -5.93 -0.28 -18.14
C THR A 359 -4.91 0.79 -17.75
N GLY A 360 -3.63 0.46 -17.69
CA GLY A 360 -2.55 1.42 -17.42
C GLY A 360 -2.35 2.41 -18.57
N ILE A 361 -2.40 1.97 -19.83
CA ILE A 361 -2.36 2.87 -21.01
C ILE A 361 -3.54 3.83 -20.96
N LEU A 362 -4.77 3.32 -20.77
CA LEU A 362 -5.96 4.18 -20.67
C LEU A 362 -5.85 5.17 -19.51
N SER A 363 -5.37 4.72 -18.35
CA SER A 363 -5.12 5.58 -17.19
C SER A 363 -4.06 6.65 -17.47
N SER A 364 -2.95 6.28 -18.11
CA SER A 364 -1.89 7.23 -18.48
C SER A 364 -2.39 8.29 -19.45
N LEU A 365 -3.10 7.88 -20.51
CA LEU A 365 -3.64 8.80 -21.50
C LEU A 365 -4.70 9.76 -20.92
N SER A 366 -5.47 9.32 -19.93
CA SER A 366 -6.50 10.15 -19.27
C SER A 366 -5.93 11.28 -18.41
N LEU A 367 -4.62 11.27 -18.14
CA LEU A 367 -3.95 12.33 -17.37
C LEU A 367 -3.52 13.55 -18.21
N GLY A 368 -3.68 13.48 -19.53
CA GLY A 368 -3.34 14.62 -20.37
C GLY A 368 -3.67 14.48 -21.85
N ALA A 369 -3.33 13.37 -22.50
CA ALA A 369 -3.50 13.20 -23.93
C ALA A 369 -4.96 12.90 -24.34
N TRP A 370 -5.80 12.45 -23.41
CA TRP A 370 -7.16 12.04 -23.64
C TRP A 370 -8.13 12.72 -22.68
N ASP A 371 -8.94 13.64 -23.18
CA ASP A 371 -9.88 14.43 -22.36
C ASP A 371 -11.27 13.76 -22.19
N ALA A 372 -11.36 12.44 -22.34
CA ALA A 372 -12.62 11.74 -22.09
C ALA A 372 -12.89 11.66 -20.59
N LYS A 373 -14.03 12.20 -20.17
CA LYS A 373 -14.50 12.18 -18.79
C LYS A 373 -15.65 11.20 -18.62
N PHE A 374 -15.58 10.40 -17.56
CA PHE A 374 -16.62 9.49 -17.10
C PHE A 374 -17.14 10.01 -15.75
N PHE A 375 -18.40 10.38 -15.66
CA PHE A 375 -18.97 11.01 -14.46
C PHE A 375 -18.13 12.22 -13.93
N SER A 376 -17.66 13.06 -14.86
CA SER A 376 -16.79 14.22 -14.59
C SER A 376 -15.35 13.88 -14.17
N LEU A 377 -14.95 12.61 -14.11
CA LEU A 377 -13.61 12.14 -13.73
C LEU A 377 -12.85 11.62 -14.96
N GLY A 378 -11.54 11.80 -15.00
CA GLY A 378 -10.66 11.07 -15.90
C GLY A 378 -10.67 9.57 -15.60
N PHE A 379 -10.21 8.75 -16.54
CA PHE A 379 -10.22 7.29 -16.33
C PHE A 379 -9.34 6.85 -15.15
N PHE A 380 -8.19 7.49 -14.95
CA PHE A 380 -7.33 7.26 -13.78
C PHE A 380 -8.08 7.57 -12.48
N ASP A 381 -8.66 8.77 -12.37
CA ASP A 381 -9.36 9.22 -11.18
C ASP A 381 -10.61 8.39 -10.89
N LEU A 382 -11.30 7.93 -11.96
CA LEU A 382 -12.44 7.02 -11.83
C LEU A 382 -12.04 5.68 -11.21
N LEU A 383 -10.93 5.07 -11.68
CA LEU A 383 -10.44 3.81 -11.13
C LEU A 383 -9.99 3.99 -9.68
N ASP A 384 -9.29 5.07 -9.35
CA ASP A 384 -8.89 5.37 -7.97
C ASP A 384 -10.12 5.57 -7.07
N PHE A 385 -11.09 6.40 -7.49
CA PHE A 385 -12.33 6.61 -6.75
C PHE A 385 -13.08 5.30 -6.49
N VAL A 386 -13.33 4.51 -7.52
CA VAL A 386 -14.09 3.25 -7.39
C VAL A 386 -13.35 2.26 -6.49
N THR A 387 -12.05 2.14 -6.62
CA THR A 387 -11.29 1.17 -5.83
C THR A 387 -11.02 1.68 -4.42
N ALA A 388 -10.36 2.81 -4.25
CA ALA A 388 -9.91 3.29 -2.95
C ALA A 388 -11.08 3.77 -2.07
N LYS A 389 -12.06 4.49 -2.65
CA LYS A 389 -13.17 5.07 -1.86
C LYS A 389 -14.38 4.15 -1.72
N LEU A 390 -14.61 3.22 -2.65
CA LEU A 390 -15.77 2.33 -2.59
C LEU A 390 -15.41 0.88 -2.28
N MET A 391 -14.56 0.25 -3.13
CA MET A 391 -14.34 -1.19 -3.05
C MET A 391 -13.54 -1.61 -1.82
N LEU A 392 -12.50 -0.88 -1.44
CA LEU A 392 -11.68 -1.24 -0.28
C LEU A 392 -12.44 -1.12 1.04
N PRO A 393 -13.13 -0.02 1.38
CA PRO A 393 -13.93 0.05 2.59
C PRO A 393 -15.03 -1.00 2.61
N LEU A 394 -15.74 -1.20 1.50
CA LEU A 394 -16.76 -2.24 1.40
C LEU A 394 -16.18 -3.64 1.61
N GLY A 395 -15.02 -3.94 1.01
CA GLY A 395 -14.30 -5.20 1.21
C GLY A 395 -13.96 -5.46 2.67
N GLY A 396 -13.36 -4.47 3.35
CA GLY A 396 -13.00 -4.55 4.76
C GLY A 396 -14.23 -4.70 5.68
N LEU A 397 -15.31 -3.96 5.40
CA LEU A 397 -16.57 -4.10 6.11
C LEU A 397 -17.13 -5.52 6.00
N LEU A 398 -17.17 -6.04 4.78
CA LEU A 398 -17.67 -7.40 4.54
C LEU A 398 -16.79 -8.48 5.17
N VAL A 399 -15.46 -8.29 5.23
CA VAL A 399 -14.55 -9.18 5.98
C VAL A 399 -14.89 -9.16 7.47
N CYS A 400 -15.12 -7.97 8.07
CA CYS A 400 -15.52 -7.85 9.47
C CYS A 400 -16.86 -8.56 9.75
N LEU A 401 -17.84 -8.37 8.88
CA LEU A 401 -19.14 -9.03 9.01
C LEU A 401 -19.03 -10.55 8.86
N PHE A 402 -18.21 -11.01 7.90
CA PHE A 402 -17.99 -12.43 7.69
C PHE A 402 -17.33 -13.11 8.89
N VAL A 403 -16.20 -12.58 9.36
CA VAL A 403 -15.45 -13.19 10.47
C VAL A 403 -16.10 -12.91 11.82
N GLY A 404 -16.66 -11.74 12.01
CA GLY A 404 -17.29 -11.33 13.27
C GLY A 404 -18.65 -12.00 13.53
N TRP A 405 -19.46 -12.20 12.49
CA TRP A 405 -20.86 -12.63 12.66
C TRP A 405 -21.19 -13.96 11.99
N TYR A 406 -20.64 -14.24 10.80
CA TYR A 406 -20.99 -15.46 10.06
C TYR A 406 -20.09 -16.65 10.40
N LEU A 407 -18.76 -16.44 10.42
CA LEU A 407 -17.80 -17.51 10.69
C LEU A 407 -17.95 -17.98 12.16
N LYS A 408 -17.94 -19.30 12.39
CA LYS A 408 -18.01 -19.84 13.75
C LYS A 408 -16.85 -19.29 14.59
N ARG A 409 -17.15 -18.80 15.79
CA ARG A 409 -16.17 -18.23 16.73
C ARG A 409 -15.03 -19.22 17.05
N SER A 410 -15.34 -20.52 17.10
CA SER A 410 -14.34 -21.57 17.32
C SER A 410 -13.27 -21.59 16.23
N VAL A 411 -13.62 -21.34 14.96
CA VAL A 411 -12.66 -21.31 13.84
C VAL A 411 -11.66 -20.17 14.02
N SER A 412 -12.13 -18.97 14.35
CA SER A 412 -11.24 -17.83 14.61
C SER A 412 -10.35 -18.08 15.84
N TYR A 413 -10.88 -18.72 16.88
CA TYR A 413 -10.13 -19.07 18.08
C TYR A 413 -9.05 -20.13 17.80
N GLU A 414 -9.40 -21.20 17.07
CA GLU A 414 -8.46 -22.24 16.64
C GLU A 414 -7.30 -21.64 15.84
N GLU A 415 -7.60 -20.77 14.87
CA GLU A 415 -6.58 -20.12 14.05
C GLU A 415 -5.67 -19.20 14.88
N LEU A 416 -6.23 -18.40 15.81
CA LEU A 416 -5.45 -17.50 16.66
C LEU A 416 -4.60 -18.25 17.71
N THR A 417 -5.09 -19.39 18.19
CA THR A 417 -4.36 -20.21 19.16
C THR A 417 -3.46 -21.26 18.53
N ASN A 418 -3.36 -21.31 17.19
CA ASN A 418 -2.73 -22.40 16.47
C ASN A 418 -3.20 -23.76 16.98
N TYR A 419 -4.51 -23.96 16.97
CA TYR A 419 -5.17 -25.18 17.46
C TYR A 419 -4.87 -25.50 18.93
N GLY A 420 -4.80 -24.48 19.79
CA GLY A 420 -4.56 -24.61 21.22
C GLY A 420 -3.09 -24.61 21.65
N LEU A 421 -2.14 -24.54 20.70
CA LEU A 421 -0.69 -24.51 21.01
C LEU A 421 -0.23 -23.20 21.67
N GLN A 422 -1.03 -22.14 21.59
CA GLN A 422 -0.74 -20.85 22.22
C GLN A 422 -1.99 -20.21 22.81
N LYS A 423 -1.78 -19.35 23.83
CA LYS A 423 -2.86 -18.59 24.46
C LYS A 423 -3.19 -17.33 23.62
N ALA A 424 -4.46 -16.99 23.52
CA ALA A 424 -4.94 -15.75 22.91
C ALA A 424 -5.89 -14.99 23.88
N PRO A 425 -5.36 -14.40 24.98
CA PRO A 425 -6.19 -13.74 25.98
C PRO A 425 -6.94 -12.52 25.43
N TYR A 426 -6.43 -11.93 24.36
CA TYR A 426 -7.04 -10.79 23.67
C TYR A 426 -8.21 -11.19 22.73
N PHE A 427 -8.54 -12.47 22.61
CA PHE A 427 -9.59 -12.95 21.71
C PHE A 427 -10.97 -12.32 21.94
N PRO A 428 -11.45 -12.11 23.18
CA PRO A 428 -12.73 -11.43 23.40
C PRO A 428 -12.74 -9.99 22.87
N ILE A 429 -11.66 -9.24 23.11
CA ILE A 429 -11.49 -7.86 22.61
C ILE A 429 -11.41 -7.84 21.09
N TYR A 430 -10.64 -8.74 20.50
CA TYR A 430 -10.55 -8.92 19.04
C TYR A 430 -11.93 -9.13 18.42
N MET A 431 -12.73 -10.05 18.97
CA MET A 431 -14.09 -10.32 18.47
C MET A 431 -15.04 -9.14 18.67
N PHE A 432 -14.91 -8.39 19.77
CA PHE A 432 -15.69 -7.16 20.00
C PHE A 432 -15.37 -6.10 18.95
N ILE A 433 -14.09 -5.89 18.66
CA ILE A 433 -13.65 -4.93 17.65
C ILE A 433 -14.19 -5.31 16.28
N LEU A 434 -14.05 -6.55 15.85
CA LEU A 434 -14.55 -6.99 14.54
C LEU A 434 -16.06 -6.93 14.39
N ARG A 435 -16.80 -7.14 15.49
CA ARG A 435 -18.26 -7.15 15.44
C ARG A 435 -18.88 -5.77 15.44
N TYR A 436 -18.29 -4.84 16.19
CA TYR A 436 -18.93 -3.57 16.47
C TYR A 436 -18.07 -2.38 16.06
N PHE A 437 -16.87 -2.28 16.61
CA PHE A 437 -16.03 -1.09 16.42
C PHE A 437 -15.55 -0.94 14.97
N ALA A 438 -14.94 -1.97 14.38
CA ALA A 438 -14.40 -1.88 13.02
C ALA A 438 -15.48 -1.65 11.96
N PRO A 439 -16.65 -2.32 11.94
CA PRO A 439 -17.72 -2.00 11.02
C PRO A 439 -18.21 -0.55 11.11
N ILE A 440 -18.39 -0.01 12.33
CA ILE A 440 -18.80 1.38 12.52
C ILE A 440 -17.71 2.34 12.00
N ALA A 441 -16.45 2.09 12.36
CA ALA A 441 -15.33 2.91 11.90
C ALA A 441 -15.22 2.91 10.37
N ILE A 442 -15.33 1.74 9.72
CA ILE A 442 -15.28 1.64 8.26
C ILE A 442 -16.45 2.36 7.59
N ILE A 443 -17.67 2.28 8.16
CA ILE A 443 -18.83 3.02 7.64
C ILE A 443 -18.57 4.52 7.75
N LEU A 444 -18.01 5.00 8.85
CA LEU A 444 -17.66 6.43 9.01
C LEU A 444 -16.60 6.87 8.00
N ILE A 445 -15.54 6.07 7.79
CA ILE A 445 -14.54 6.31 6.74
C ILE A 445 -15.22 6.39 5.37
N PHE A 446 -16.07 5.43 5.05
CA PHE A 446 -16.77 5.35 3.78
C PHE A 446 -17.65 6.58 3.52
N VAL A 447 -18.43 7.00 4.52
CA VAL A 447 -19.32 8.19 4.43
C VAL A 447 -18.48 9.47 4.29
N ASN A 448 -17.36 9.58 5.01
CA ASN A 448 -16.43 10.72 4.91
C ASN A 448 -15.75 10.80 3.54
N GLU A 449 -15.27 9.69 3.00
CA GLU A 449 -14.63 9.64 1.67
C GLU A 449 -15.62 9.99 0.54
N LEU A 450 -16.92 9.84 0.76
CA LEU A 450 -17.98 10.30 -0.16
C LEU A 450 -18.34 11.79 0.02
N GLY A 451 -17.73 12.48 0.98
CA GLY A 451 -17.99 13.91 1.25
C GLY A 451 -19.34 14.16 1.94
N TRP A 452 -19.93 13.17 2.63
CA TRP A 452 -21.23 13.34 3.30
C TRP A 452 -21.12 13.81 4.75
N LEU A 453 -19.92 13.82 5.33
CA LEU A 453 -19.64 14.31 6.68
C LEU A 453 -18.90 15.67 6.69
N SER A 454 -18.52 16.20 5.53
CA SER A 454 -17.86 17.50 5.35
C SER A 454 -18.90 18.63 5.18
#